data_353b669d727ad1e21874e3623575109c
#
_entry.id   353b669d727ad1e21874e3623575109c
#
_cell.length_a   1.000
_cell.length_b   1.000
_cell.length_c   1.000
_cell.angle_alpha   90.00
_cell.angle_beta   90.00
_cell.angle_gamma   90.00
#
_symmetry.space_group_name_H-M   'P 1'
#
loop_
_entity.id
_entity.type
_entity.pdbx_description
1 polymer ?
#
loop_
_entity_poly.entity_id
_entity_poly.type
_entity_poly.pdbx_seq_one_letter_code
_entity_poly.pdbx_strand_id
1 'polypeptide(L)'
;MLSYLFMISFLIPLCFLYNCWWLIHSLMFLLSFVFMIMFYSYADFNMISYYFGFDYFSFSLILLSFWICSLMITASGSVYLSSYHSNFFVFIILFLLIMLYCSFSSLNLLSFYIFFESSLIPTLLLILGWGYQPERLQAGLYLIFYTLIASLPLLLVLFKVYTVSNTLYFPLLIDFGSYYFMFYVFMFMAFLIKMPMFLVHLWLPKAHVEAPISGSMILAGVLLKLGGYGIFRVMKIISYLGMKFNYFWISLSLCGGVIVSFICFRQVDLKSLIGFSSVAHMSMVIGGLMTMNWWGCMGSFSLMIGHGLCSSGLFCLSNIIYERLGSRSLLINKGMINLMPMMTLWWFLFSSSNMASPPSLNLMGELSLLNSILSWSTFSFLVLIFLSFFSAVYTLYMYSYSQHGSYYMSVYTCSLGYFREYHLLLLHWLPLNILCLKGEYFYI
;
A
#
# COMPACT_ATOMS: atom_id res chain seq x y z
N MET A 1 -12.47 11.42 -17.29
CA MET A 1 -12.26 10.08 -16.71
C MET A 1 -12.14 8.99 -17.75
N LEU A 2 -13.10 8.82 -18.63
CA LEU A 2 -13.08 7.80 -19.69
C LEU A 2 -11.86 7.92 -20.61
N SER A 3 -11.39 9.14 -20.91
CA SER A 3 -10.21 9.36 -21.74
C SER A 3 -8.95 8.67 -21.18
N TYR A 4 -8.72 8.76 -19.88
CA TYR A 4 -7.58 8.06 -19.24
C TYR A 4 -7.74 6.55 -19.24
N LEU A 5 -8.94 6.06 -19.01
CA LEU A 5 -9.22 4.62 -19.12
C LEU A 5 -8.92 4.11 -20.54
N PHE A 6 -9.34 4.84 -21.57
CA PHE A 6 -9.00 4.52 -22.95
C PHE A 6 -7.50 4.62 -23.22
N MET A 7 -6.81 5.65 -22.72
CA MET A 7 -5.35 5.76 -22.85
C MET A 7 -4.64 4.53 -22.27
N ILE A 8 -5.06 4.05 -21.08
CA ILE A 8 -4.44 2.84 -20.48
C ILE A 8 -4.81 1.60 -21.32
N SER A 9 -6.05 1.46 -21.77
CA SER A 9 -6.47 0.31 -22.57
C SER A 9 -5.78 0.24 -23.93
N PHE A 10 -5.44 1.38 -24.55
CA PHE A 10 -4.65 1.44 -25.78
C PHE A 10 -3.18 1.02 -25.59
N LEU A 11 -2.66 0.97 -24.36
CA LEU A 11 -1.33 0.41 -24.10
C LEU A 11 -1.33 -1.13 -24.15
N ILE A 12 -2.48 -1.79 -23.98
CA ILE A 12 -2.56 -3.25 -23.96
C ILE A 12 -2.09 -3.90 -25.27
N PRO A 13 -2.53 -3.48 -26.46
CA PRO A 13 -2.05 -4.04 -27.73
C PRO A 13 -0.53 -3.92 -27.91
N LEU A 14 0.10 -2.87 -27.36
CA LEU A 14 1.54 -2.68 -27.44
C LEU A 14 2.32 -3.79 -26.69
N CYS A 15 1.71 -4.42 -25.68
CA CYS A 15 2.37 -5.52 -24.95
C CYS A 15 2.67 -6.74 -25.82
N PHE A 16 1.91 -6.94 -26.90
CA PHE A 16 2.06 -8.08 -27.81
C PHE A 16 3.07 -7.82 -28.92
N LEU A 17 3.53 -6.58 -29.07
CA LEU A 17 4.58 -6.24 -30.03
C LEU A 17 5.96 -6.63 -29.49
N TYR A 18 6.89 -6.89 -30.39
CA TYR A 18 8.24 -7.30 -30.04
C TYR A 18 9.04 -6.11 -29.44
N ASN A 19 9.75 -6.32 -28.36
CA ASN A 19 10.65 -5.35 -27.72
C ASN A 19 10.01 -4.03 -27.22
N CYS A 20 8.72 -4.01 -26.91
CA CYS A 20 8.02 -2.80 -26.46
C CYS A 20 8.14 -2.48 -24.96
N TRP A 21 8.96 -3.19 -24.20
CA TRP A 21 9.14 -3.01 -22.76
C TRP A 21 9.42 -1.56 -22.35
N TRP A 22 10.46 -0.97 -22.91
CA TRP A 22 10.86 0.40 -22.58
C TRP A 22 9.91 1.47 -23.13
N LEU A 23 9.27 1.19 -24.25
CA LEU A 23 8.26 2.07 -24.83
C LEU A 23 7.03 2.16 -23.89
N ILE A 24 6.52 1.03 -23.43
CA ILE A 24 5.40 1.01 -22.48
C ILE A 24 5.79 1.70 -21.17
N HIS A 25 7.01 1.46 -20.69
CA HIS A 25 7.54 2.12 -19.51
C HIS A 25 7.53 3.65 -19.63
N SER A 26 8.05 4.20 -20.73
CA SER A 26 8.06 5.66 -20.96
C SER A 26 6.65 6.24 -21.09
N LEU A 27 5.75 5.53 -21.77
CA LEU A 27 4.33 5.94 -21.89
C LEU A 27 3.62 5.94 -20.54
N MET A 28 3.92 5.00 -19.65
CA MET A 28 3.35 4.98 -18.29
C MET A 28 3.79 6.19 -17.45
N PHE A 29 5.06 6.61 -17.52
CA PHE A 29 5.50 7.85 -16.88
C PHE A 29 4.84 9.09 -17.50
N LEU A 30 4.72 9.13 -18.81
CA LEU A 30 4.04 10.21 -19.49
C LEU A 30 2.57 10.31 -19.05
N LEU A 31 1.86 9.18 -18.94
CA LEU A 31 0.48 9.16 -18.44
C LEU A 31 0.38 9.65 -16.99
N SER A 32 1.32 9.27 -16.13
CA SER A 32 1.34 9.77 -14.73
C SER A 32 1.55 11.27 -14.68
N PHE A 33 2.41 11.82 -15.55
CA PHE A 33 2.67 13.24 -15.65
C PHE A 33 1.47 14.03 -16.20
N VAL A 34 0.85 13.54 -17.28
CA VAL A 34 -0.37 14.14 -17.84
C VAL A 34 -1.50 14.13 -16.83
N PHE A 35 -1.65 13.04 -16.06
CA PHE A 35 -2.66 12.97 -15.01
C PHE A 35 -2.38 13.98 -13.88
N MET A 36 -1.12 14.19 -13.52
CA MET A 36 -0.71 15.18 -12.50
C MET A 36 -1.07 16.62 -12.91
N ILE A 37 -0.95 16.98 -14.18
CA ILE A 37 -1.27 18.33 -14.68
C ILE A 37 -2.77 18.63 -14.54
N MET A 38 -3.63 17.61 -14.57
CA MET A 38 -5.09 17.77 -14.42
C MET A 38 -5.53 18.01 -12.97
N PHE A 39 -4.57 18.26 -12.07
CA PHE A 39 -4.87 18.53 -10.67
C PHE A 39 -5.58 19.88 -10.50
N TYR A 40 -6.84 19.81 -10.11
CA TYR A 40 -7.60 20.95 -9.59
C TYR A 40 -7.97 20.65 -8.14
N SER A 41 -7.78 21.66 -7.29
CA SER A 41 -8.05 21.58 -5.83
C SER A 41 -9.55 21.62 -5.55
N TYR A 42 -10.25 20.51 -5.79
CA TYR A 42 -11.67 20.40 -5.50
C TYR A 42 -11.93 19.33 -4.44
N ALA A 43 -12.68 19.72 -3.41
CA ALA A 43 -13.11 18.80 -2.36
C ALA A 43 -14.18 17.82 -2.82
N ASP A 44 -15.00 18.22 -3.79
CA ASP A 44 -16.16 17.45 -4.29
C ASP A 44 -15.82 16.60 -5.50
N PHE A 45 -16.74 15.67 -5.82
CA PHE A 45 -16.61 14.84 -7.02
C PHE A 45 -16.65 15.68 -8.30
N ASN A 46 -15.55 15.64 -9.02
CA ASN A 46 -15.38 16.34 -10.29
C ASN A 46 -15.13 15.38 -11.45
N MET A 47 -15.18 15.90 -12.65
CA MET A 47 -14.95 15.15 -13.88
C MET A 47 -15.83 13.89 -13.97
N ILE A 48 -17.10 14.00 -13.56
CA ILE A 48 -18.04 12.89 -13.55
C ILE A 48 -18.29 12.44 -14.98
N SER A 49 -18.12 11.14 -15.23
CA SER A 49 -18.43 10.48 -16.49
C SER A 49 -19.15 9.16 -16.24
N TYR A 50 -20.46 9.09 -16.44
CA TYR A 50 -21.30 7.92 -16.16
C TYR A 50 -21.10 7.37 -14.73
N TYR A 51 -20.31 6.31 -14.59
CA TYR A 51 -20.05 5.62 -13.31
C TYR A 51 -18.75 6.05 -12.65
N PHE A 52 -17.95 6.89 -13.30
CA PHE A 52 -16.63 7.29 -12.84
C PHE A 52 -16.57 8.77 -12.52
N GLY A 53 -15.90 9.09 -11.41
CA GLY A 53 -15.59 10.44 -10.97
C GLY A 53 -14.44 10.38 -9.98
N PHE A 54 -13.82 11.50 -9.69
CA PHE A 54 -12.85 11.56 -8.62
C PHE A 54 -13.02 12.81 -7.77
N ASP A 55 -12.70 12.65 -6.53
CA ASP A 55 -12.46 13.69 -5.56
C ASP A 55 -10.96 13.72 -5.24
N TYR A 56 -10.58 14.58 -4.35
CA TYR A 56 -9.20 14.75 -3.92
C TYR A 56 -8.53 13.43 -3.47
N PHE A 57 -9.22 12.63 -2.65
CA PHE A 57 -8.68 11.35 -2.15
C PHE A 57 -8.45 10.34 -3.26
N SER A 58 -9.42 10.17 -4.15
CA SER A 58 -9.30 9.23 -5.26
C SER A 58 -8.25 9.67 -6.27
N PHE A 59 -8.14 10.97 -6.56
CA PHE A 59 -7.14 11.52 -7.47
C PHE A 59 -5.72 11.16 -7.05
N SER A 60 -5.36 11.41 -5.79
CA SER A 60 -4.02 11.14 -5.29
C SER A 60 -3.68 9.65 -5.23
N LEU A 61 -4.66 8.77 -4.91
CA LEU A 61 -4.46 7.32 -4.93
C LEU A 61 -4.34 6.77 -6.36
N ILE A 62 -5.06 7.34 -7.32
CA ILE A 62 -4.89 7.01 -8.74
C ILE A 62 -3.49 7.43 -9.21
N LEU A 63 -3.04 8.63 -8.86
CA LEU A 63 -1.70 9.11 -9.19
C LEU A 63 -0.62 8.19 -8.59
N LEU A 64 -0.79 7.80 -7.32
CA LEU A 64 0.09 6.82 -6.67
C LEU A 64 0.10 5.48 -7.41
N SER A 65 -1.05 5.00 -7.90
CA SER A 65 -1.14 3.74 -8.64
C SER A 65 -0.41 3.81 -9.99
N PHE A 66 -0.55 4.91 -10.75
CA PHE A 66 0.21 5.15 -11.98
C PHE A 66 1.72 5.16 -11.71
N TRP A 67 2.12 5.90 -10.68
CA TRP A 67 3.52 6.04 -10.31
C TRP A 67 4.14 4.71 -9.91
N ILE A 68 3.51 3.94 -9.03
CA ILE A 68 4.04 2.64 -8.58
C ILE A 68 4.04 1.63 -9.73
N CYS A 69 3.01 1.58 -10.59
CA CYS A 69 3.00 0.65 -11.73
C CYS A 69 4.12 0.95 -12.74
N SER A 70 4.46 2.22 -12.97
CA SER A 70 5.62 2.58 -13.80
C SER A 70 6.94 2.13 -13.15
N LEU A 71 7.07 2.31 -11.83
CA LEU A 71 8.24 1.87 -11.07
C LEU A 71 8.37 0.34 -10.98
N MET A 72 7.26 -0.40 -11.03
CA MET A 72 7.29 -1.88 -11.10
C MET A 72 7.98 -2.38 -12.35
N ILE A 73 7.78 -1.73 -13.49
CA ILE A 73 8.44 -2.09 -14.75
C ILE A 73 9.95 -1.82 -14.65
N THR A 74 10.38 -0.71 -14.06
CA THR A 74 11.82 -0.43 -13.83
C THR A 74 12.46 -1.40 -12.86
N ALA A 75 11.74 -1.80 -11.81
CA ALA A 75 12.24 -2.72 -10.79
C ALA A 75 12.45 -4.14 -11.32
N SER A 76 11.61 -4.58 -12.25
CA SER A 76 11.60 -5.96 -12.77
C SER A 76 12.54 -6.21 -13.95
N GLY A 77 13.73 -5.59 -13.94
CA GLY A 77 14.73 -5.79 -14.99
C GLY A 77 15.26 -7.20 -15.11
N SER A 78 15.24 -8.00 -14.07
CA SER A 78 15.58 -9.43 -14.12
C SER A 78 14.61 -10.23 -14.99
N VAL A 79 13.31 -9.90 -14.99
CA VAL A 79 12.30 -10.51 -15.87
C VAL A 79 12.54 -10.13 -17.33
N TYR A 80 12.94 -8.89 -17.59
CA TYR A 80 13.30 -8.45 -18.94
C TYR A 80 14.54 -9.18 -19.48
N LEU A 81 15.60 -9.28 -18.67
CA LEU A 81 16.85 -9.92 -19.07
C LEU A 81 16.71 -11.44 -19.28
N SER A 82 15.90 -12.11 -18.44
CA SER A 82 15.62 -13.54 -18.60
C SER A 82 14.64 -13.86 -19.73
N SER A 83 13.93 -12.84 -20.26
CA SER A 83 12.86 -12.96 -21.26
C SER A 83 11.73 -13.93 -20.89
N TYR A 84 11.63 -14.33 -19.60
CA TYR A 84 10.62 -15.28 -19.13
C TYR A 84 9.22 -14.65 -19.14
N HIS A 85 8.47 -14.90 -20.21
CA HIS A 85 7.13 -14.35 -20.46
C HIS A 85 7.01 -12.84 -20.19
N SER A 86 8.03 -12.07 -20.63
CA SER A 86 8.14 -10.63 -20.34
C SER A 86 6.94 -9.82 -20.83
N ASN A 87 6.40 -10.14 -22.02
CA ASN A 87 5.24 -9.46 -22.58
C ASN A 87 3.97 -9.70 -21.76
N PHE A 88 3.78 -10.94 -21.32
CA PHE A 88 2.65 -11.29 -20.46
C PHE A 88 2.75 -10.64 -19.07
N PHE A 89 3.97 -10.48 -18.55
CA PHE A 89 4.22 -9.76 -17.31
C PHE A 89 3.75 -8.30 -17.39
N VAL A 90 4.14 -7.59 -18.44
CA VAL A 90 3.71 -6.19 -18.66
C VAL A 90 2.19 -6.10 -18.86
N PHE A 91 1.60 -7.04 -19.59
CA PHE A 91 0.15 -7.12 -19.74
C PHE A 91 -0.58 -7.23 -18.39
N ILE A 92 -0.11 -8.09 -17.48
CA ILE A 92 -0.70 -8.22 -16.15
C ILE A 92 -0.57 -6.92 -15.34
N ILE A 93 0.55 -6.20 -15.44
CA ILE A 93 0.72 -4.90 -14.78
C ILE A 93 -0.28 -3.87 -15.30
N LEU A 94 -0.48 -3.78 -16.62
CA LEU A 94 -1.45 -2.87 -17.20
C LEU A 94 -2.90 -3.26 -16.84
N PHE A 95 -3.21 -4.55 -16.84
CA PHE A 95 -4.52 -5.04 -16.42
C PHE A 95 -4.80 -4.69 -14.95
N LEU A 96 -3.80 -4.88 -14.08
CA LEU A 96 -3.87 -4.48 -12.68
C LEU A 96 -4.12 -2.98 -12.54
N LEU A 97 -3.41 -2.16 -13.30
CA LEU A 97 -3.59 -0.70 -13.28
C LEU A 97 -5.00 -0.30 -13.69
N ILE A 98 -5.61 -0.95 -14.68
CA ILE A 98 -7.00 -0.69 -15.07
C ILE A 98 -7.95 -1.00 -13.91
N MET A 99 -7.78 -2.14 -13.23
CA MET A 99 -8.62 -2.50 -12.09
C MET A 99 -8.49 -1.52 -10.94
N LEU A 100 -7.28 -1.05 -10.65
CA LEU A 100 -7.03 -0.03 -9.62
C LEU A 100 -7.62 1.32 -10.01
N TYR A 101 -7.45 1.73 -11.25
CA TYR A 101 -8.05 2.96 -11.77
C TYR A 101 -9.57 2.93 -11.63
N CYS A 102 -10.21 1.86 -12.08
CA CYS A 102 -11.65 1.69 -11.98
C CYS A 102 -12.16 1.63 -10.53
N SER A 103 -11.39 1.01 -9.62
CA SER A 103 -11.78 0.93 -8.21
C SER A 103 -11.75 2.29 -7.51
N PHE A 104 -10.72 3.11 -7.72
CA PHE A 104 -10.63 4.43 -7.10
C PHE A 104 -11.55 5.47 -7.75
N SER A 105 -11.84 5.33 -9.03
CA SER A 105 -12.70 6.27 -9.77
C SER A 105 -14.18 5.93 -9.71
N SER A 106 -14.58 4.77 -9.23
CA SER A 106 -15.98 4.34 -9.19
C SER A 106 -16.81 5.21 -8.23
N LEU A 107 -17.99 5.66 -8.71
CA LEU A 107 -18.96 6.45 -7.93
C LEU A 107 -20.03 5.58 -7.25
N ASN A 108 -20.20 4.33 -7.71
CA ASN A 108 -21.14 3.39 -7.14
C ASN A 108 -20.45 2.39 -6.23
N LEU A 109 -21.07 2.09 -5.09
CA LEU A 109 -20.55 1.15 -4.10
C LEU A 109 -20.41 -0.28 -4.66
N LEU A 110 -21.33 -0.71 -5.53
CA LEU A 110 -21.28 -2.03 -6.17
C LEU A 110 -20.18 -2.11 -7.21
N SER A 111 -19.98 -1.09 -8.04
CA SER A 111 -18.86 -1.05 -9.00
C SER A 111 -17.51 -1.00 -8.28
N PHE A 112 -17.42 -0.24 -7.18
CA PHE A 112 -16.25 -0.26 -6.31
C PHE A 112 -15.96 -1.68 -5.80
N TYR A 113 -16.95 -2.40 -5.29
CA TYR A 113 -16.80 -3.76 -4.81
C TYR A 113 -16.29 -4.71 -5.92
N ILE A 114 -16.86 -4.66 -7.13
CA ILE A 114 -16.43 -5.51 -8.24
C ILE A 114 -14.96 -5.25 -8.59
N PHE A 115 -14.54 -4.00 -8.74
CA PHE A 115 -13.15 -3.67 -9.08
C PHE A 115 -12.18 -3.91 -7.92
N PHE A 116 -12.64 -3.76 -6.69
CA PHE A 116 -11.90 -4.09 -5.49
C PHE A 116 -11.54 -5.58 -5.42
N GLU A 117 -12.50 -6.46 -5.76
CA GLU A 117 -12.23 -7.91 -5.82
C GLU A 117 -11.45 -8.31 -7.07
N SER A 118 -11.77 -7.76 -8.22
CA SER A 118 -11.08 -8.09 -9.47
C SER A 118 -9.60 -7.70 -9.46
N SER A 119 -9.19 -6.72 -8.65
CA SER A 119 -7.77 -6.37 -8.46
C SER A 119 -6.92 -7.50 -7.86
N LEU A 120 -7.55 -8.49 -7.20
CA LEU A 120 -6.86 -9.66 -6.65
C LEU A 120 -6.39 -10.64 -7.72
N ILE A 121 -7.08 -10.71 -8.86
CA ILE A 121 -6.75 -11.66 -9.93
C ILE A 121 -5.36 -11.38 -10.52
N PRO A 122 -5.04 -10.17 -10.99
CA PRO A 122 -3.71 -9.89 -11.53
C PRO A 122 -2.61 -9.97 -10.48
N THR A 123 -2.89 -9.61 -9.23
CA THR A 123 -1.88 -9.76 -8.16
C THR A 123 -1.59 -11.21 -7.84
N LEU A 124 -2.59 -12.06 -7.85
CA LEU A 124 -2.41 -13.50 -7.73
C LEU A 124 -1.55 -14.05 -8.87
N LEU A 125 -1.85 -13.66 -10.12
CA LEU A 125 -1.08 -14.09 -11.29
C LEU A 125 0.38 -13.64 -11.19
N LEU A 126 0.67 -12.45 -10.66
CA LEU A 126 2.05 -12.01 -10.41
C LEU A 126 2.76 -12.90 -9.39
N ILE A 127 2.09 -13.27 -8.29
CA ILE A 127 2.69 -14.12 -7.24
C ILE A 127 2.94 -15.54 -7.79
N LEU A 128 1.96 -16.14 -8.43
CA LEU A 128 2.05 -17.52 -8.92
C LEU A 128 3.01 -17.66 -10.10
N GLY A 129 3.00 -16.68 -11.02
CA GLY A 129 3.81 -16.73 -12.25
C GLY A 129 5.29 -16.44 -12.01
N TRP A 130 5.63 -15.42 -11.25
CA TRP A 130 7.01 -14.92 -11.07
C TRP A 130 7.50 -14.95 -9.61
N GLY A 131 6.79 -15.59 -8.69
CA GLY A 131 7.26 -15.79 -7.31
C GLY A 131 8.53 -16.63 -7.24
N TYR A 132 9.38 -16.38 -6.25
CA TYR A 132 10.73 -16.97 -6.18
C TYR A 132 10.74 -18.41 -5.69
N GLN A 133 9.89 -18.78 -4.73
CA GLN A 133 9.92 -20.10 -4.08
C GLN A 133 8.67 -20.91 -4.36
N PRO A 134 8.70 -22.26 -4.21
CA PRO A 134 7.53 -23.12 -4.43
C PRO A 134 6.38 -22.83 -3.45
N GLU A 135 6.66 -22.25 -2.28
CA GLU A 135 5.66 -21.82 -1.28
C GLU A 135 4.73 -20.69 -1.79
N ARG A 136 5.01 -20.12 -2.98
CA ARG A 136 4.16 -19.13 -3.65
C ARG A 136 2.72 -19.62 -3.83
N LEU A 137 2.51 -20.91 -4.03
CA LEU A 137 1.16 -21.50 -4.13
C LEU A 137 0.38 -21.31 -2.84
N GLN A 138 1.03 -21.61 -1.71
CA GLN A 138 0.42 -21.43 -0.39
C GLN A 138 0.14 -19.95 -0.09
N ALA A 139 1.06 -19.05 -0.43
CA ALA A 139 0.86 -17.62 -0.26
C ALA A 139 -0.33 -17.10 -1.08
N GLY A 140 -0.49 -17.57 -2.33
CA GLY A 140 -1.65 -17.26 -3.18
C GLY A 140 -2.98 -17.74 -2.58
N LEU A 141 -3.01 -18.96 -2.05
CA LEU A 141 -4.19 -19.52 -1.37
C LEU A 141 -4.58 -18.67 -0.14
N TYR A 142 -3.62 -18.30 0.69
CA TYR A 142 -3.90 -17.43 1.83
C TYR A 142 -4.52 -16.09 1.38
N LEU A 143 -3.96 -15.46 0.36
CA LEU A 143 -4.48 -14.19 -0.15
C LEU A 143 -5.93 -14.31 -0.60
N ILE A 144 -6.27 -15.37 -1.37
CA ILE A 144 -7.65 -15.57 -1.86
C ILE A 144 -8.60 -15.86 -0.70
N PHE A 145 -8.29 -16.85 0.15
CA PHE A 145 -9.23 -17.27 1.18
C PHE A 145 -9.50 -16.17 2.21
N TYR A 146 -8.47 -15.47 2.71
CA TYR A 146 -8.68 -14.39 3.66
C TYR A 146 -9.55 -13.28 3.08
N THR A 147 -9.33 -12.91 1.82
CA THR A 147 -10.08 -11.81 1.21
C THR A 147 -11.50 -12.22 0.84
N LEU A 148 -11.74 -13.42 0.28
CA LEU A 148 -13.08 -13.87 -0.12
C LEU A 148 -13.99 -14.11 1.09
N ILE A 149 -13.49 -14.68 2.19
CA ILE A 149 -14.30 -14.90 3.41
C ILE A 149 -14.87 -13.57 3.93
N ALA A 150 -14.16 -12.47 3.76
CA ALA A 150 -14.63 -11.18 4.23
C ALA A 150 -15.48 -10.43 3.20
N SER A 151 -15.20 -10.59 1.93
CA SER A 151 -15.89 -9.84 0.88
C SER A 151 -17.27 -10.39 0.55
N LEU A 152 -17.53 -11.69 0.71
CA LEU A 152 -18.85 -12.26 0.49
C LEU A 152 -19.91 -11.71 1.46
N PRO A 153 -19.67 -11.58 2.79
CA PRO A 153 -20.58 -10.89 3.67
C PRO A 153 -20.82 -9.42 3.30
N LEU A 154 -19.78 -8.72 2.83
CA LEU A 154 -19.92 -7.35 2.34
C LEU A 154 -20.94 -7.26 1.20
N LEU A 155 -20.93 -8.20 0.25
CA LEU A 155 -21.89 -8.22 -0.86
C LEU A 155 -23.34 -8.30 -0.36
N LEU A 156 -23.62 -9.12 0.65
CA LEU A 156 -24.94 -9.22 1.25
C LEU A 156 -25.39 -7.87 1.87
N VAL A 157 -24.46 -7.19 2.51
CA VAL A 157 -24.71 -5.86 3.07
C VAL A 157 -24.99 -4.84 1.99
N LEU A 158 -24.29 -4.88 0.83
CA LEU A 158 -24.53 -3.99 -0.31
C LEU A 158 -25.96 -4.14 -0.86
N PHE A 159 -26.45 -5.37 -0.99
CA PHE A 159 -27.85 -5.60 -1.38
C PHE A 159 -28.84 -5.05 -0.37
N LYS A 160 -28.53 -5.16 0.92
CA LYS A 160 -29.38 -4.57 1.97
C LYS A 160 -29.36 -3.04 1.90
N VAL A 161 -28.21 -2.42 1.64
CA VAL A 161 -28.11 -0.98 1.41
C VAL A 161 -29.01 -0.59 0.23
N TYR A 162 -28.93 -1.30 -0.87
CA TYR A 162 -29.76 -1.01 -2.06
C TYR A 162 -31.26 -1.13 -1.78
N THR A 163 -31.70 -2.15 -1.03
CA THR A 163 -33.15 -2.31 -0.72
C THR A 163 -33.70 -1.19 0.15
N VAL A 164 -32.87 -0.50 0.93
CA VAL A 164 -33.31 0.58 1.82
C VAL A 164 -33.17 1.96 1.16
N SER A 165 -32.04 2.22 0.46
CA SER A 165 -31.78 3.53 -0.16
C SER A 165 -32.26 3.67 -1.59
N ASN A 166 -32.58 2.56 -2.29
CA ASN A 166 -32.85 2.48 -3.72
C ASN A 166 -31.69 3.00 -4.61
N THR A 167 -30.55 3.38 -4.04
CA THR A 167 -29.36 3.88 -4.73
C THR A 167 -28.10 3.34 -4.09
N LEU A 168 -27.03 3.16 -4.89
CA LEU A 168 -25.68 2.80 -4.39
C LEU A 168 -24.66 3.89 -4.75
N TYR A 169 -25.11 5.07 -5.12
CA TYR A 169 -24.28 6.17 -5.53
C TYR A 169 -23.71 6.90 -4.32
N PHE A 170 -22.37 6.94 -4.16
CA PHE A 170 -21.70 7.47 -2.98
C PHE A 170 -22.18 8.85 -2.53
N PRO A 171 -22.34 9.86 -3.40
CA PRO A 171 -22.80 11.17 -2.97
C PRO A 171 -24.22 11.20 -2.36
N LEU A 172 -25.05 10.23 -2.71
CA LEU A 172 -26.44 10.13 -2.25
C LEU A 172 -26.59 9.23 -1.00
N LEU A 173 -25.55 8.45 -0.68
CA LEU A 173 -25.58 7.57 0.48
C LEU A 173 -25.21 8.36 1.74
N ILE A 174 -26.22 8.78 2.49
CA ILE A 174 -26.10 9.47 3.78
C ILE A 174 -26.74 8.60 4.83
N ASP A 175 -26.14 8.51 5.98
CA ASP A 175 -26.51 7.83 7.21
C ASP A 175 -27.66 6.80 7.12
N PHE A 176 -27.27 5.54 7.13
CA PHE A 176 -28.22 4.43 7.24
C PHE A 176 -28.60 4.21 8.71
N GLY A 177 -29.81 4.49 9.07
CA GLY A 177 -30.40 4.21 10.38
C GLY A 177 -30.56 2.72 10.70
N SER A 178 -29.73 1.83 10.13
CA SER A 178 -29.75 0.42 10.49
C SER A 178 -29.05 0.22 11.85
N TYR A 179 -29.77 -0.33 12.80
CA TYR A 179 -29.30 -0.48 14.18
C TYR A 179 -28.62 -1.83 14.46
N TYR A 180 -28.36 -2.65 13.44
CA TYR A 180 -27.86 -4.01 13.61
C TYR A 180 -26.32 -4.03 13.63
N PHE A 181 -25.76 -4.51 14.76
CA PHE A 181 -24.32 -4.69 14.93
C PHE A 181 -23.68 -5.55 13.82
N MET A 182 -24.34 -6.62 13.40
CA MET A 182 -23.82 -7.50 12.33
C MET A 182 -23.68 -6.79 10.99
N PHE A 183 -24.59 -5.85 10.66
CA PHE A 183 -24.48 -5.03 9.48
C PHE A 183 -23.20 -4.19 9.49
N TYR A 184 -22.91 -3.56 10.63
CA TYR A 184 -21.71 -2.77 10.85
C TYR A 184 -20.45 -3.62 10.70
N VAL A 185 -20.38 -4.80 11.32
CA VAL A 185 -19.22 -5.70 11.24
C VAL A 185 -18.97 -6.13 9.81
N PHE A 186 -19.96 -6.64 9.10
CA PHE A 186 -19.80 -7.15 7.73
C PHE A 186 -19.42 -6.05 6.73
N MET A 187 -19.84 -4.83 6.97
CA MET A 187 -19.47 -3.68 6.14
C MET A 187 -17.96 -3.36 6.24
N PHE A 188 -17.37 -3.48 7.43
CA PHE A 188 -15.95 -3.13 7.65
C PHE A 188 -14.99 -4.30 7.46
N MET A 189 -15.40 -5.55 7.72
CA MET A 189 -14.49 -6.70 7.76
C MET A 189 -13.67 -6.86 6.47
N ALA A 190 -14.27 -6.67 5.29
CA ALA A 190 -13.56 -6.80 4.03
C ALA A 190 -12.39 -5.79 3.90
N PHE A 191 -12.61 -4.57 4.34
CA PHE A 191 -11.61 -3.52 4.31
C PHE A 191 -10.54 -3.71 5.38
N LEU A 192 -10.93 -4.16 6.58
CA LEU A 192 -10.03 -4.46 7.70
C LEU A 192 -9.13 -5.67 7.44
N ILE A 193 -9.52 -6.60 6.58
CA ILE A 193 -8.66 -7.68 6.14
C ILE A 193 -7.67 -7.21 5.09
N LYS A 194 -8.09 -6.37 4.13
CA LYS A 194 -7.16 -5.76 3.16
C LYS A 194 -6.22 -4.77 3.82
N MET A 195 -6.69 -3.95 4.78
CA MET A 195 -5.82 -3.22 5.70
C MET A 195 -5.50 -4.12 6.89
N PRO A 196 -4.34 -4.81 6.89
CA PRO A 196 -4.08 -5.95 7.75
C PRO A 196 -4.24 -5.59 9.24
N MET A 197 -5.47 -5.74 9.75
CA MET A 197 -5.75 -5.58 11.16
C MET A 197 -5.16 -6.78 11.93
N PHE A 198 -4.70 -6.54 13.15
CA PHE A 198 -4.25 -7.61 14.05
C PHE A 198 -5.30 -8.75 14.13
N LEU A 199 -4.87 -9.97 14.23
CA LEU A 199 -5.54 -11.27 14.10
C LEU A 199 -5.70 -11.76 12.65
N VAL A 200 -6.05 -10.92 11.70
CA VAL A 200 -6.27 -11.30 10.29
C VAL A 200 -5.14 -10.86 9.35
N HIS A 201 -3.99 -10.47 9.89
CA HIS A 201 -2.85 -9.93 9.14
C HIS A 201 -1.89 -10.99 8.57
N LEU A 202 -2.01 -12.27 8.96
CA LEU A 202 -1.00 -13.31 8.67
C LEU A 202 -0.79 -13.60 7.18
N TRP A 203 -1.77 -13.29 6.34
CA TRP A 203 -1.67 -13.44 4.89
C TRP A 203 -0.63 -12.50 4.27
N LEU A 204 -0.49 -11.29 4.84
CA LEU A 204 0.32 -10.22 4.27
C LEU A 204 1.83 -10.51 4.29
N PRO A 205 2.46 -10.88 5.42
CA PRO A 205 3.88 -11.22 5.44
C PRO A 205 4.22 -12.39 4.50
N LYS A 206 3.34 -13.42 4.45
CA LYS A 206 3.54 -14.57 3.54
C LYS A 206 3.46 -14.14 2.08
N ALA A 207 2.47 -13.32 1.72
CA ALA A 207 2.33 -12.79 0.37
C ALA A 207 3.54 -11.94 -0.04
N HIS A 208 4.06 -11.08 0.85
CA HIS A 208 5.23 -10.24 0.56
C HIS A 208 6.54 -11.00 0.40
N VAL A 209 6.73 -12.04 1.20
CA VAL A 209 7.95 -12.85 1.15
C VAL A 209 8.07 -13.60 -0.17
N GLU A 210 6.97 -14.18 -0.65
CA GLU A 210 6.96 -15.02 -1.84
C GLU A 210 6.72 -14.24 -3.14
N ALA A 211 6.18 -13.02 -3.06
CA ALA A 211 5.94 -12.20 -4.24
C ALA A 211 7.24 -11.78 -4.94
N PRO A 212 7.23 -11.66 -6.29
CA PRO A 212 8.28 -10.95 -7.02
C PRO A 212 8.31 -9.48 -6.57
N ILE A 213 9.36 -8.73 -6.93
CA ILE A 213 9.50 -7.31 -6.55
C ILE A 213 8.24 -6.51 -6.90
N SER A 214 7.78 -6.64 -8.14
CA SER A 214 6.59 -5.96 -8.63
C SER A 214 5.35 -6.29 -7.78
N GLY A 215 5.16 -7.57 -7.42
CA GLY A 215 4.08 -8.01 -6.55
C GLY A 215 4.16 -7.39 -5.16
N SER A 216 5.33 -7.37 -4.53
CA SER A 216 5.51 -6.77 -3.20
C SER A 216 5.34 -5.24 -3.22
N MET A 217 5.79 -4.55 -4.29
CA MET A 217 5.60 -3.11 -4.46
C MET A 217 4.11 -2.74 -4.53
N ILE A 218 3.32 -3.43 -5.35
CA ILE A 218 1.91 -3.11 -5.51
C ILE A 218 1.07 -3.49 -4.29
N LEU A 219 1.38 -4.62 -3.65
CA LEU A 219 0.74 -5.04 -2.41
C LEU A 219 0.91 -3.95 -1.33
N ALA A 220 2.17 -3.54 -1.07
CA ALA A 220 2.46 -2.53 -0.07
C ALA A 220 2.03 -1.12 -0.51
N GLY A 221 2.23 -0.78 -1.77
CA GLY A 221 2.04 0.57 -2.29
C GLY A 221 0.58 0.97 -2.46
N VAL A 222 -0.27 0.08 -3.01
CA VAL A 222 -1.63 0.43 -3.44
C VAL A 222 -2.70 -0.47 -2.85
N LEU A 223 -2.53 -1.80 -2.84
CA LEU A 223 -3.60 -2.71 -2.42
C LEU A 223 -4.02 -2.52 -0.96
N LEU A 224 -3.08 -2.25 -0.05
CA LEU A 224 -3.41 -1.91 1.33
C LEU A 224 -4.26 -0.63 1.41
N LYS A 225 -3.98 0.35 0.54
CA LYS A 225 -4.69 1.63 0.50
C LYS A 225 -6.10 1.53 -0.06
N LEU A 226 -6.39 0.52 -0.87
CA LEU A 226 -7.76 0.19 -1.26
C LEU A 226 -8.66 -0.10 -0.05
N GLY A 227 -8.13 -0.79 0.96
CA GLY A 227 -8.85 -1.02 2.21
C GLY A 227 -9.14 0.29 2.95
N GLY A 228 -8.14 1.18 3.10
CA GLY A 228 -8.32 2.47 3.74
C GLY A 228 -9.27 3.40 3.00
N TYR A 229 -9.18 3.44 1.68
CA TYR A 229 -10.12 4.15 0.84
C TYR A 229 -11.56 3.62 1.01
N GLY A 230 -11.72 2.29 1.06
CA GLY A 230 -13.02 1.66 1.28
C GLY A 230 -13.62 2.03 2.65
N ILE A 231 -12.82 2.01 3.71
CA ILE A 231 -13.26 2.46 5.05
C ILE A 231 -13.71 3.92 4.98
N PHE A 232 -12.89 4.79 4.39
CA PHE A 232 -13.21 6.22 4.27
C PHE A 232 -14.54 6.48 3.55
N ARG A 233 -14.85 5.72 2.47
CA ARG A 233 -16.12 5.83 1.74
C ARG A 233 -17.30 5.33 2.55
N VAL A 234 -17.14 4.21 3.22
CA VAL A 234 -18.20 3.53 3.96
C VAL A 234 -18.53 4.20 5.29
N MET A 235 -17.55 4.87 5.93
CA MET A 235 -17.76 5.60 7.17
C MET A 235 -18.92 6.61 7.10
N LYS A 236 -19.09 7.30 5.99
CA LYS A 236 -20.18 8.25 5.76
C LYS A 236 -21.56 7.59 5.81
N ILE A 237 -21.64 6.31 5.42
CA ILE A 237 -22.89 5.55 5.36
C ILE A 237 -23.30 5.04 6.74
N ILE A 238 -22.33 4.81 7.63
CA ILE A 238 -22.55 4.15 8.93
C ILE A 238 -22.05 5.02 10.09
N SER A 239 -22.14 6.34 9.96
CA SER A 239 -21.60 7.27 10.96
C SER A 239 -22.19 7.05 12.36
N TYR A 240 -23.49 6.84 12.47
CA TYR A 240 -24.18 6.62 13.75
C TYR A 240 -23.73 5.32 14.47
N LEU A 241 -23.61 4.21 13.73
CA LEU A 241 -23.11 2.95 14.29
C LEU A 241 -21.61 3.04 14.59
N GLY A 242 -20.88 3.77 13.77
CA GLY A 242 -19.45 4.03 13.96
C GLY A 242 -19.18 4.69 15.32
N MET A 243 -19.90 5.75 15.66
CA MET A 243 -19.74 6.41 16.97
C MET A 243 -19.98 5.46 18.15
N LYS A 244 -20.83 4.44 17.99
CA LYS A 244 -21.12 3.47 19.06
C LYS A 244 -20.12 2.33 19.16
N PHE A 245 -19.58 1.83 18.03
CA PHE A 245 -18.83 0.57 18.00
C PHE A 245 -17.35 0.71 17.57
N ASN A 246 -16.92 1.87 17.09
CA ASN A 246 -15.53 2.07 16.62
C ASN A 246 -14.48 1.83 17.72
N TYR A 247 -14.84 1.99 19.00
CA TYR A 247 -13.91 1.76 20.10
C TYR A 247 -13.30 0.34 20.07
N PHE A 248 -14.08 -0.64 19.60
CA PHE A 248 -13.60 -2.01 19.44
C PHE A 248 -12.46 -2.11 18.44
N TRP A 249 -12.62 -1.50 17.27
CA TRP A 249 -11.60 -1.52 16.22
C TRP A 249 -10.38 -0.68 16.58
N ILE A 250 -10.57 0.45 17.22
CA ILE A 250 -9.47 1.31 17.69
C ILE A 250 -8.61 0.57 18.72
N SER A 251 -9.22 -0.01 19.74
CA SER A 251 -8.48 -0.74 20.77
C SER A 251 -7.74 -1.94 20.20
N LEU A 252 -8.38 -2.72 19.34
CA LEU A 252 -7.78 -3.91 18.73
C LEU A 252 -6.65 -3.55 17.76
N SER A 253 -6.80 -2.49 16.96
CA SER A 253 -5.76 -2.06 16.03
C SER A 253 -4.54 -1.51 16.75
N LEU A 254 -4.71 -0.65 17.75
CA LEU A 254 -3.59 -0.04 18.48
C LEU A 254 -2.81 -1.07 19.32
N CYS A 255 -3.50 -1.88 20.13
CA CYS A 255 -2.86 -2.95 20.89
C CYS A 255 -2.19 -3.96 19.98
N GLY A 256 -2.86 -4.31 18.87
CA GLY A 256 -2.30 -5.18 17.85
C GLY A 256 -1.04 -4.61 17.20
N GLY A 257 -1.00 -3.30 16.93
CA GLY A 257 0.19 -2.61 16.40
C GLY A 257 1.39 -2.72 17.32
N VAL A 258 1.19 -2.58 18.64
CA VAL A 258 2.28 -2.78 19.63
C VAL A 258 2.77 -4.23 19.62
N ILE A 259 1.87 -5.22 19.63
CA ILE A 259 2.25 -6.63 19.59
C ILE A 259 3.03 -6.94 18.31
N VAL A 260 2.59 -6.45 17.16
CA VAL A 260 3.27 -6.65 15.88
C VAL A 260 4.65 -5.99 15.87
N SER A 261 4.80 -4.83 16.50
CA SER A 261 6.11 -4.19 16.63
C SER A 261 7.12 -5.05 17.43
N PHE A 262 6.68 -5.77 18.45
CA PHE A 262 7.50 -6.77 19.13
C PHE A 262 7.83 -7.97 18.24
N ILE A 263 6.90 -8.42 17.40
CA ILE A 263 7.14 -9.52 16.45
C ILE A 263 8.23 -9.12 15.43
N CYS A 264 8.30 -7.85 15.02
CA CYS A 264 9.35 -7.34 14.10
C CYS A 264 10.77 -7.63 14.62
N PHE A 265 11.04 -7.54 15.92
CA PHE A 265 12.36 -7.81 16.49
C PHE A 265 12.80 -9.27 16.36
N ARG A 266 11.88 -10.20 16.22
CA ARG A 266 12.17 -11.63 16.12
C ARG A 266 12.26 -12.12 14.66
N GLN A 267 12.03 -11.23 13.69
CA GLN A 267 12.10 -11.61 12.28
C GLN A 267 13.56 -11.76 11.83
N VAL A 268 13.83 -12.83 11.13
CA VAL A 268 15.15 -13.12 10.54
C VAL A 268 15.23 -12.65 9.09
N ASP A 269 14.09 -12.64 8.38
CA ASP A 269 14.03 -12.25 6.96
C ASP A 269 13.72 -10.77 6.80
N LEU A 270 14.47 -10.07 5.91
CA LEU A 270 14.25 -8.66 5.58
C LEU A 270 12.85 -8.39 5.04
N LYS A 271 12.37 -9.22 4.10
CA LYS A 271 11.05 -9.02 3.50
C LYS A 271 9.92 -9.21 4.54
N SER A 272 10.05 -10.19 5.44
CA SER A 272 9.04 -10.38 6.49
C SER A 272 9.06 -9.22 7.48
N LEU A 273 10.22 -8.70 7.86
CA LEU A 273 10.35 -7.55 8.76
C LEU A 273 9.67 -6.31 8.16
N ILE A 274 9.92 -5.98 6.88
CA ILE A 274 9.26 -4.88 6.17
C ILE A 274 7.75 -5.13 6.07
N GLY A 275 7.32 -6.39 5.86
CA GLY A 275 5.92 -6.76 5.84
C GLY A 275 5.21 -6.53 7.19
N PHE A 276 5.81 -6.94 8.30
CA PHE A 276 5.25 -6.69 9.64
C PHE A 276 5.28 -5.21 10.03
N SER A 277 6.31 -4.46 9.63
CA SER A 277 6.34 -3.01 9.85
C SER A 277 5.17 -2.29 9.16
N SER A 278 4.76 -2.75 7.97
CA SER A 278 3.58 -2.20 7.30
C SER A 278 2.28 -2.45 8.09
N VAL A 279 2.16 -3.60 8.78
CA VAL A 279 1.01 -3.88 9.67
C VAL A 279 0.97 -2.90 10.85
N ALA A 280 2.13 -2.60 11.45
CA ALA A 280 2.23 -1.66 12.56
C ALA A 280 1.81 -0.23 12.13
N HIS A 281 2.29 0.28 10.98
CA HIS A 281 1.87 1.59 10.48
C HIS A 281 0.38 1.62 10.08
N MET A 282 -0.13 0.56 9.43
CA MET A 282 -1.54 0.49 9.06
C MET A 282 -2.47 0.37 10.27
N SER A 283 -2.00 -0.14 11.41
CA SER A 283 -2.77 -0.14 12.65
C SER A 283 -3.08 1.28 13.15
N MET A 284 -2.13 2.23 13.00
CA MET A 284 -2.38 3.65 13.30
C MET A 284 -3.37 4.27 12.31
N VAL A 285 -3.27 3.93 11.02
CA VAL A 285 -4.22 4.40 9.99
C VAL A 285 -5.64 3.93 10.32
N ILE A 286 -5.83 2.67 10.68
CA ILE A 286 -7.14 2.15 11.10
C ILE A 286 -7.63 2.91 12.35
N GLY A 287 -6.77 3.04 13.37
CA GLY A 287 -7.11 3.82 14.57
C GLY A 287 -7.59 5.23 14.24
N GLY A 288 -6.86 5.96 13.39
CA GLY A 288 -7.20 7.31 12.98
C GLY A 288 -8.49 7.42 12.17
N LEU A 289 -8.73 6.53 11.22
CA LEU A 289 -9.98 6.50 10.44
C LEU A 289 -11.19 6.25 11.35
N MET A 290 -11.06 5.32 12.30
CA MET A 290 -12.15 4.94 13.18
C MET A 290 -12.48 6.01 14.24
N THR A 291 -11.60 7.00 14.49
CA THR A 291 -11.95 8.16 15.34
C THR A 291 -12.99 9.09 14.71
N MET A 292 -13.17 9.02 13.38
CA MET A 292 -14.08 9.87 12.58
C MET A 292 -13.80 11.39 12.71
N ASN A 293 -12.64 11.77 13.24
CA ASN A 293 -12.21 13.15 13.33
C ASN A 293 -11.55 13.60 12.02
N TRP A 294 -11.65 14.90 11.72
CA TRP A 294 -10.98 15.47 10.53
C TRP A 294 -9.48 15.18 10.49
N TRP A 295 -8.77 15.43 11.60
CA TRP A 295 -7.34 15.11 11.74
C TRP A 295 -7.04 13.62 11.51
N GLY A 296 -7.94 12.73 11.96
CA GLY A 296 -7.81 11.29 11.75
C GLY A 296 -7.96 10.89 10.29
N CYS A 297 -8.91 11.46 9.57
CA CYS A 297 -9.13 11.20 8.16
C CYS A 297 -7.96 11.71 7.32
N MET A 298 -7.52 12.95 7.53
CA MET A 298 -6.44 13.57 6.75
C MET A 298 -5.07 12.97 7.08
N GLY A 299 -4.82 12.68 8.36
CA GLY A 299 -3.61 11.99 8.79
C GLY A 299 -3.50 10.57 8.27
N SER A 300 -4.60 9.83 8.26
CA SER A 300 -4.64 8.50 7.66
C SER A 300 -4.33 8.54 6.17
N PHE A 301 -4.85 9.53 5.47
CA PHE A 301 -4.64 9.72 4.05
C PHE A 301 -3.17 10.08 3.72
N SER A 302 -2.59 11.05 4.42
CA SER A 302 -1.18 11.42 4.23
C SER A 302 -0.24 10.25 4.55
N LEU A 303 -0.51 9.50 5.62
CA LEU A 303 0.27 8.32 5.96
C LEU A 303 0.09 7.18 4.94
N MET A 304 -1.10 6.98 4.37
CA MET A 304 -1.30 5.99 3.31
C MET A 304 -0.40 6.28 2.09
N ILE A 305 -0.30 7.53 1.65
CA ILE A 305 0.54 7.91 0.50
C ILE A 305 2.02 7.79 0.86
N GLY A 306 2.44 8.37 2.00
CA GLY A 306 3.83 8.34 2.44
C GLY A 306 4.35 6.92 2.66
N HIS A 307 3.58 6.09 3.39
CA HIS A 307 3.92 4.68 3.58
C HIS A 307 3.92 3.91 2.24
N GLY A 308 3.03 4.27 1.29
CA GLY A 308 3.02 3.64 -0.03
C GLY A 308 4.34 3.76 -0.77
N LEU A 309 4.91 4.97 -0.79
CA LEU A 309 6.21 5.25 -1.43
C LEU A 309 7.39 4.69 -0.63
N CYS A 310 7.35 4.81 0.69
CA CYS A 310 8.43 4.34 1.55
C CYS A 310 8.55 2.81 1.55
N SER A 311 7.46 2.10 1.77
CA SER A 311 7.47 0.63 1.83
C SER A 311 7.81 -0.01 0.49
N SER A 312 7.31 0.52 -0.64
CA SER A 312 7.69 0.03 -1.97
C SER A 312 9.18 0.23 -2.23
N GLY A 313 9.77 1.37 -1.80
CA GLY A 313 11.21 1.62 -1.86
C GLY A 313 12.04 0.64 -1.02
N LEU A 314 11.59 0.33 0.21
CA LEU A 314 12.25 -0.66 1.07
C LEU A 314 12.20 -2.08 0.47
N PHE A 315 11.08 -2.48 -0.15
CA PHE A 315 11.02 -3.74 -0.88
C PHE A 315 11.96 -3.78 -2.09
N CYS A 316 12.12 -2.67 -2.80
CA CYS A 316 13.13 -2.57 -3.87
C CYS A 316 14.54 -2.75 -3.31
N LEU A 317 14.90 -2.10 -2.22
CA LEU A 317 16.20 -2.24 -1.56
C LEU A 317 16.46 -3.68 -1.12
N SER A 318 15.49 -4.32 -0.47
CA SER A 318 15.63 -5.72 -0.03
C SER A 318 15.81 -6.67 -1.20
N ASN A 319 15.21 -6.38 -2.34
CA ASN A 319 15.39 -7.20 -3.54
C ASN A 319 16.72 -6.95 -4.24
N ILE A 320 17.23 -5.72 -4.26
CA ILE A 320 18.55 -5.40 -4.79
C ILE A 320 19.64 -6.22 -4.06
N ILE A 321 19.52 -6.39 -2.75
CA ILE A 321 20.40 -7.28 -1.98
C ILE A 321 20.16 -8.75 -2.36
N TYR A 322 18.90 -9.17 -2.45
CA TYR A 322 18.54 -10.54 -2.79
C TYR A 322 19.07 -10.97 -4.18
N GLU A 323 19.00 -10.11 -5.19
CA GLU A 323 19.53 -10.40 -6.53
C GLU A 323 21.05 -10.64 -6.53
N ARG A 324 21.78 -10.06 -5.57
CA ARG A 324 23.23 -10.19 -5.45
C ARG A 324 23.66 -11.35 -4.57
N LEU A 325 23.04 -11.48 -3.40
CA LEU A 325 23.46 -12.46 -2.38
C LEU A 325 22.66 -13.76 -2.41
N GLY A 326 21.55 -13.81 -3.15
CA GLY A 326 20.66 -14.97 -3.23
C GLY A 326 19.93 -15.29 -1.91
N SER A 327 20.10 -14.47 -0.87
CA SER A 327 19.50 -14.70 0.45
C SER A 327 18.71 -13.48 0.96
N ARG A 328 17.67 -13.75 1.75
CA ARG A 328 16.83 -12.73 2.40
C ARG A 328 17.13 -12.58 3.89
N SER A 329 17.96 -13.47 4.46
CA SER A 329 18.22 -13.51 5.89
C SER A 329 19.11 -12.36 6.35
N LEU A 330 18.73 -11.70 7.46
CA LEU A 330 19.52 -10.66 8.10
C LEU A 330 20.91 -11.17 8.53
N LEU A 331 21.03 -12.46 8.86
CA LEU A 331 22.28 -13.04 9.33
C LEU A 331 23.36 -13.09 8.24
N ILE A 332 22.95 -13.30 6.98
CA ILE A 332 23.85 -13.33 5.82
C ILE A 332 24.10 -11.91 5.30
N ASN A 333 23.05 -11.09 5.32
CA ASN A 333 23.06 -9.73 4.78
C ASN A 333 23.61 -8.72 5.80
N LYS A 334 24.82 -8.95 6.33
CA LYS A 334 25.52 -8.07 7.28
C LYS A 334 26.64 -7.31 6.59
N GLY A 335 27.00 -6.15 7.16
CA GLY A 335 28.18 -5.40 6.74
C GLY A 335 28.12 -4.87 5.30
N MET A 336 26.93 -4.60 4.79
CA MET A 336 26.74 -4.13 3.41
C MET A 336 27.41 -2.77 3.14
N ILE A 337 27.74 -2.01 4.17
CA ILE A 337 28.50 -0.75 4.04
C ILE A 337 29.86 -0.96 3.37
N ASN A 338 30.52 -2.09 3.61
CA ASN A 338 31.80 -2.40 3.01
C ASN A 338 31.69 -2.90 1.56
N LEU A 339 30.56 -3.53 1.21
CA LEU A 339 30.32 -4.12 -0.12
C LEU A 339 29.68 -3.12 -1.09
N MET A 340 28.71 -2.31 -0.60
CA MET A 340 27.95 -1.37 -1.42
C MET A 340 27.74 -0.03 -0.70
N PRO A 341 28.78 0.82 -0.55
CA PRO A 341 28.70 2.05 0.27
C PRO A 341 27.65 3.04 -0.23
N MET A 342 27.45 3.19 -1.52
CA MET A 342 26.43 4.09 -2.09
C MET A 342 25.00 3.63 -1.80
N MET A 343 24.76 2.31 -1.72
CA MET A 343 23.44 1.78 -1.38
C MET A 343 23.09 1.97 0.10
N THR A 344 24.07 2.05 0.99
CA THR A 344 23.84 2.27 2.42
C THR A 344 23.20 3.62 2.71
N LEU A 345 23.53 4.65 1.91
CA LEU A 345 22.87 5.95 1.98
C LEU A 345 21.36 5.82 1.69
N TRP A 346 20.97 5.07 0.68
CA TRP A 346 19.56 4.84 0.38
C TRP A 346 18.85 4.02 1.46
N TRP A 347 19.52 3.04 2.03
CA TRP A 347 18.99 2.31 3.19
C TRP A 347 18.71 3.24 4.35
N PHE A 348 19.64 4.17 4.65
CA PHE A 348 19.45 5.17 5.69
C PHE A 348 18.28 6.09 5.38
N LEU A 349 18.18 6.63 4.17
CA LEU A 349 17.12 7.56 3.77
C LEU A 349 15.73 6.91 3.84
N PHE A 350 15.57 5.66 3.41
CA PHE A 350 14.30 4.96 3.51
C PHE A 350 13.99 4.46 4.92
N SER A 351 14.98 4.04 5.68
CA SER A 351 14.75 3.67 7.08
C SER A 351 14.38 4.88 7.93
N SER A 352 15.02 6.03 7.72
CA SER A 352 14.69 7.28 8.40
C SER A 352 13.29 7.79 8.02
N SER A 353 12.89 7.71 6.74
CA SER A 353 11.54 8.06 6.34
C SER A 353 10.48 7.10 6.89
N ASN A 354 10.80 5.81 7.05
CA ASN A 354 9.91 4.84 7.70
C ASN A 354 9.76 5.09 9.22
N MET A 355 10.79 5.64 9.84
CA MET A 355 10.79 6.07 11.24
C MET A 355 10.09 7.42 11.45
N ALA A 356 9.52 8.00 10.39
CA ALA A 356 8.89 9.31 10.39
C ALA A 356 9.84 10.46 10.80
N SER A 357 11.10 10.43 10.31
CA SER A 357 12.00 11.56 10.53
C SER A 357 11.66 12.76 9.61
N PRO A 358 11.90 14.00 10.05
CA PRO A 358 11.78 15.16 9.17
C PRO A 358 12.89 15.16 8.08
N PRO A 359 12.62 15.63 6.85
CA PRO A 359 11.37 16.04 6.26
C PRO A 359 10.69 14.88 5.54
N SER A 360 9.69 14.25 6.10
CA SER A 360 8.97 13.16 5.44
C SER A 360 7.45 13.33 5.56
N LEU A 361 6.72 12.90 4.53
CA LEU A 361 5.26 12.89 4.55
C LEU A 361 4.71 11.98 5.67
N ASN A 362 5.44 10.92 6.01
CA ASN A 362 5.08 10.02 7.10
C ASN A 362 5.00 10.75 8.44
N LEU A 363 5.92 11.69 8.72
CA LEU A 363 5.88 12.47 9.95
C LEU A 363 4.60 13.30 10.07
N MET A 364 4.18 13.97 8.99
CA MET A 364 2.94 14.74 9.00
C MET A 364 1.73 13.85 9.27
N GLY A 365 1.68 12.68 8.62
CA GLY A 365 0.63 11.69 8.86
C GLY A 365 0.61 11.17 10.29
N GLU A 366 1.75 10.79 10.85
CA GLU A 366 1.82 10.30 12.23
C GLU A 366 1.41 11.36 13.25
N LEU A 367 1.88 12.62 13.14
CA LEU A 367 1.51 13.69 14.05
C LEU A 367 0.01 13.95 14.07
N SER A 368 -0.63 13.98 12.90
CA SER A 368 -2.08 14.19 12.82
C SER A 368 -2.88 13.00 13.37
N LEU A 369 -2.40 11.77 13.15
CA LEU A 369 -3.00 10.57 13.71
C LEU A 369 -2.87 10.53 15.24
N LEU A 370 -1.69 10.86 15.78
CA LEU A 370 -1.49 10.96 17.22
C LEU A 370 -2.48 11.94 17.84
N ASN A 371 -2.62 13.14 17.25
CA ASN A 371 -3.56 14.14 17.73
C ASN A 371 -5.02 13.65 17.70
N SER A 372 -5.43 12.98 16.61
CA SER A 372 -6.80 12.48 16.47
C SER A 372 -7.14 11.38 17.47
N ILE A 373 -6.23 10.45 17.72
CA ILE A 373 -6.45 9.33 18.63
C ILE A 373 -6.41 9.81 20.09
N LEU A 374 -5.52 10.75 20.42
CA LEU A 374 -5.46 11.37 21.75
C LEU A 374 -6.70 12.19 22.07
N SER A 375 -7.25 12.93 21.10
CA SER A 375 -8.50 13.69 21.28
C SER A 375 -9.70 12.78 21.47
N TRP A 376 -9.66 11.55 20.94
CA TRP A 376 -10.72 10.57 21.13
C TRP A 376 -10.69 9.93 22.54
N SER A 377 -9.49 9.56 23.04
CA SER A 377 -9.33 9.03 24.41
C SER A 377 -7.93 9.25 24.96
N THR A 378 -7.84 9.73 26.21
CA THR A 378 -6.56 9.93 26.90
C THR A 378 -5.87 8.61 27.26
N PHE A 379 -6.63 7.51 27.45
CA PHE A 379 -6.05 6.19 27.72
C PHE A 379 -5.19 5.66 26.57
N SER A 380 -5.45 6.07 25.32
CA SER A 380 -4.64 5.67 24.16
C SER A 380 -3.21 6.21 24.22
N PHE A 381 -2.93 7.23 25.04
CA PHE A 381 -1.61 7.86 25.17
C PHE A 381 -0.50 6.84 25.42
N LEU A 382 -0.69 5.94 26.37
CA LEU A 382 0.31 4.95 26.74
C LEU A 382 0.60 3.98 25.58
N VAL A 383 -0.44 3.52 24.88
CA VAL A 383 -0.29 2.61 23.74
C VAL A 383 0.41 3.30 22.57
N LEU A 384 0.11 4.58 22.32
CA LEU A 384 0.75 5.37 21.27
C LEU A 384 2.24 5.62 21.54
N ILE A 385 2.64 5.86 22.79
CA ILE A 385 4.06 5.97 23.15
C ILE A 385 4.80 4.69 22.79
N PHE A 386 4.29 3.53 23.19
CA PHE A 386 4.93 2.26 22.85
C PHE A 386 4.98 2.03 21.35
N LEU A 387 3.90 2.32 20.64
CA LEU A 387 3.84 2.09 19.21
C LEU A 387 4.85 2.97 18.46
N SER A 388 4.93 4.28 18.76
CA SER A 388 5.88 5.19 18.12
C SER A 388 7.33 4.89 18.51
N PHE A 389 7.60 4.54 19.77
CA PHE A 389 8.93 4.16 20.20
C PHE A 389 9.41 2.87 19.51
N PHE A 390 8.62 1.82 19.52
CA PHE A 390 9.01 0.55 18.91
C PHE A 390 9.07 0.63 17.39
N SER A 391 8.29 1.50 16.74
CA SER A 391 8.42 1.75 15.30
C SER A 391 9.80 2.29 14.95
N ALA A 392 10.32 3.22 15.73
CA ALA A 392 11.69 3.72 15.57
C ALA A 392 12.74 2.64 15.83
N VAL A 393 12.57 1.85 16.88
CA VAL A 393 13.58 0.84 17.28
C VAL A 393 13.69 -0.29 16.24
N TYR A 394 12.58 -0.85 15.71
CA TYR A 394 12.71 -1.92 14.73
C TYR A 394 13.24 -1.41 13.37
N THR A 395 13.00 -0.17 13.00
CA THR A 395 13.57 0.40 11.77
C THR A 395 15.08 0.62 11.89
N LEU A 396 15.55 1.12 13.03
CA LEU A 396 16.98 1.22 13.35
C LEU A 396 17.62 -0.16 13.44
N TYR A 397 16.94 -1.14 14.03
CA TYR A 397 17.39 -2.52 14.09
C TYR A 397 17.61 -3.08 12.67
N MET A 398 16.64 -2.90 11.76
CA MET A 398 16.77 -3.33 10.36
C MET A 398 17.99 -2.70 9.69
N TYR A 399 18.20 -1.39 9.86
CA TYR A 399 19.32 -0.65 9.29
C TYR A 399 20.67 -1.12 9.88
N SER A 400 20.78 -1.15 11.21
CA SER A 400 22.04 -1.49 11.89
C SER A 400 22.50 -2.91 11.58
N TYR A 401 21.59 -3.87 11.61
CA TYR A 401 21.93 -5.27 11.33
C TYR A 401 22.33 -5.52 9.88
N SER A 402 21.70 -4.85 8.92
CA SER A 402 22.01 -5.06 7.51
C SER A 402 23.25 -4.30 7.05
N GLN A 403 23.49 -3.09 7.59
CA GLN A 403 24.55 -2.23 7.08
C GLN A 403 25.86 -2.30 7.89
N HIS A 404 25.79 -2.45 9.21
CA HIS A 404 26.96 -2.47 10.08
C HIS A 404 27.47 -3.90 10.35
N GLY A 405 28.70 -3.98 10.84
CA GLY A 405 29.39 -5.22 11.20
C GLY A 405 30.30 -5.76 10.09
N SER A 406 30.90 -6.91 10.34
CA SER A 406 31.70 -7.64 9.34
C SER A 406 30.78 -8.37 8.37
N TYR A 407 31.12 -8.34 7.07
CA TYR A 407 30.40 -9.12 6.06
C TYR A 407 30.53 -10.63 6.32
N TYR A 408 29.58 -11.39 5.82
CA TYR A 408 29.57 -12.84 6.01
C TYR A 408 30.70 -13.48 5.21
N MET A 409 31.46 -14.40 5.82
CA MET A 409 32.70 -14.96 5.25
C MET A 409 32.52 -15.68 3.93
N SER A 410 31.32 -16.17 3.59
CA SER A 410 31.05 -16.81 2.29
C SER A 410 30.79 -15.83 1.15
N VAL A 411 30.68 -14.53 1.43
CA VAL A 411 30.46 -13.49 0.42
C VAL A 411 31.79 -12.89 0.02
N TYR A 412 32.35 -13.33 -1.10
CA TYR A 412 33.65 -12.85 -1.58
C TYR A 412 33.56 -11.58 -2.42
N THR A 413 32.53 -11.48 -3.25
CA THR A 413 32.35 -10.33 -4.16
C THR A 413 30.87 -9.97 -4.28
N CYS A 414 30.59 -8.68 -4.39
CA CYS A 414 29.26 -8.16 -4.65
C CYS A 414 29.35 -7.11 -5.77
N SER A 415 28.50 -7.20 -6.78
CA SER A 415 28.43 -6.17 -7.82
C SER A 415 27.92 -4.85 -7.23
N LEU A 416 28.53 -3.74 -7.62
CA LEU A 416 28.06 -2.40 -7.26
C LEU A 416 26.65 -2.16 -7.81
N GLY A 417 25.98 -1.12 -7.30
CA GLY A 417 24.65 -0.73 -7.76
C GLY A 417 24.67 -0.27 -9.23
N TYR A 418 23.64 -0.65 -9.98
CA TYR A 418 23.43 -0.17 -11.34
C TYR A 418 22.71 1.18 -11.34
N PHE A 419 22.93 2.00 -12.37
CA PHE A 419 22.27 3.30 -12.52
C PHE A 419 20.74 3.20 -12.46
N ARG A 420 20.14 2.16 -13.05
CA ARG A 420 18.70 1.88 -13.00
C ARG A 420 18.18 1.76 -11.56
N GLU A 421 18.94 1.11 -10.68
CA GLU A 421 18.55 0.89 -9.28
C GLU A 421 18.56 2.19 -8.49
N TYR A 422 19.58 3.02 -8.66
CA TYR A 422 19.65 4.35 -8.02
C TYR A 422 18.54 5.27 -8.52
N HIS A 423 18.28 5.29 -9.81
CA HIS A 423 17.20 6.05 -10.41
C HIS A 423 15.82 5.62 -9.85
N LEU A 424 15.59 4.31 -9.73
CA LEU A 424 14.38 3.76 -9.13
C LEU A 424 14.20 4.22 -7.67
N LEU A 425 15.26 4.19 -6.86
CA LEU A 425 15.22 4.62 -5.47
C LEU A 425 14.96 6.13 -5.36
N LEU A 426 15.60 6.93 -6.20
CA LEU A 426 15.38 8.37 -6.26
C LEU A 426 13.92 8.69 -6.57
N LEU A 427 13.30 8.00 -7.54
CA LEU A 427 11.90 8.22 -7.90
C LEU A 427 10.90 7.82 -6.80
N HIS A 428 11.28 6.96 -5.85
CA HIS A 428 10.47 6.69 -4.66
C HIS A 428 10.67 7.76 -3.57
N TRP A 429 11.92 8.15 -3.32
CA TRP A 429 12.28 9.04 -2.22
C TRP A 429 11.93 10.51 -2.49
N LEU A 430 12.12 10.97 -3.74
CA LEU A 430 11.90 12.36 -4.10
C LEU A 430 10.45 12.81 -3.90
N PRO A 431 9.41 12.10 -4.39
CA PRO A 431 8.03 12.48 -4.13
C PRO A 431 7.68 12.49 -2.64
N LEU A 432 8.22 11.54 -1.86
CA LEU A 432 7.96 11.43 -0.43
C LEU A 432 8.36 12.69 0.34
N ASN A 433 9.47 13.32 -0.03
CA ASN A 433 9.96 14.53 0.63
C ASN A 433 9.37 15.81 0.03
N ILE A 434 9.18 15.88 -1.30
CA ILE A 434 8.59 17.06 -1.94
C ILE A 434 7.13 17.25 -1.51
N LEU A 435 6.35 16.19 -1.37
CA LEU A 435 4.96 16.28 -0.93
C LEU A 435 4.83 16.86 0.48
N CYS A 436 5.85 16.74 1.32
CA CYS A 436 5.87 17.37 2.64
C CYS A 436 5.83 18.91 2.54
N LEU A 437 6.48 19.50 1.53
CA LEU A 437 6.49 20.96 1.31
C LEU A 437 5.11 21.52 0.94
N LYS A 438 4.24 20.66 0.41
CA LYS A 438 2.84 20.97 0.08
C LYS A 438 1.86 20.26 1.01
N GLY A 439 2.20 20.12 2.28
CA GLY A 439 1.39 19.47 3.28
C GLY A 439 -0.02 20.02 3.40
N GLU A 440 -0.22 21.31 3.12
CA GLU A 440 -1.52 21.97 3.12
C GLU A 440 -2.57 21.22 2.27
N TYR A 441 -2.17 20.67 1.12
CA TYR A 441 -3.07 19.90 0.26
C TYR A 441 -3.65 18.64 0.93
N PHE A 442 -3.00 18.13 1.96
CA PHE A 442 -3.50 16.97 2.71
C PHE A 442 -4.47 17.35 3.81
N TYR A 443 -4.66 18.65 4.09
CA TYR A 443 -5.53 19.13 5.16
C TYR A 443 -6.65 20.07 4.64
N ILE A 444 -6.86 20.11 3.33
CA ILE A 444 -8.01 20.75 2.69
C ILE A 444 -9.19 19.78 2.72
#